data_ed5d4ba24137e09eb0d361e2524ff1f4
#
_entry.id   ed5d4ba24137e09eb0d361e2524ff1f4
#
_cell.length_a   1.000
_cell.length_b   1.000
_cell.length_c   1.000
_cell.angle_alpha   90.00
_cell.angle_beta   90.00
_cell.angle_gamma   90.00
#
_symmetry.space_group_name_H-M   'P 1'
#
loop_
_entity.id
_entity.type
_entity.pdbx_description
1 polymer ?
#
loop_
_entity_poly.entity_id
_entity_poly.type
_entity_poly.pdbx_seq_one_letter_code
_entity_poly.pdbx_strand_id
1 'polypeptide(L)'
;LDKVDITVKRGAVYGLVGDNGAGKTTFLKLLSGHIYADEGELTLFGCHSRKDIEEQRRRTGAVIEAPGFYPQISVEKNLEYYRILKGVPGKRAVDEVLELVGLADRKKKRCRDLSLGMKQRLGLAIALIGEPELLILDEPINGLDPSGIIEIRNLLQRLSREKNITIILSSHILTELEQLATVYGFLTDGKLAEQITAEEIKEKCSDYIEINVSEPERYTAVLEKKFHTESYKVLPDKTIHIVNPMMDIGAYSRLASENRMDISRLERRQVTLEEYYMDLKNGGRKYA
;
A
#
# COMPACT_ATOMS: atom_id res chain seq x y z
N LEU A 1 5.74 -14.66 -12.48
CA LEU A 1 5.27 -13.40 -13.04
C LEU A 1 5.11 -13.53 -14.54
N ASP A 2 4.07 -12.98 -15.10
CA ASP A 2 3.76 -13.08 -16.54
C ASP A 2 3.44 -11.68 -17.10
N LYS A 3 4.36 -11.15 -17.94
CA LYS A 3 4.21 -9.86 -18.63
C LYS A 3 3.82 -8.69 -17.69
N VAL A 4 4.57 -8.56 -16.61
CA VAL A 4 4.38 -7.48 -15.62
C VAL A 4 5.17 -6.25 -16.09
N ASP A 5 4.47 -5.14 -16.30
CA ASP A 5 5.07 -3.84 -16.64
C ASP A 5 4.76 -2.82 -15.55
N ILE A 6 5.79 -2.41 -14.81
CA ILE A 6 5.69 -1.52 -13.65
C ILE A 6 6.70 -0.40 -13.77
N THR A 7 6.24 0.83 -13.59
CA THR A 7 7.08 2.01 -13.50
C THR A 7 6.89 2.71 -12.15
N VAL A 8 7.98 2.90 -11.40
CA VAL A 8 7.96 3.59 -10.11
C VAL A 8 8.77 4.88 -10.20
N LYS A 9 8.13 6.01 -9.95
CA LYS A 9 8.78 7.33 -9.93
C LYS A 9 9.58 7.52 -8.65
N ARG A 10 10.66 8.32 -8.72
CA ARG A 10 11.47 8.67 -7.55
C ARG A 10 10.62 9.37 -6.49
N GLY A 11 10.84 9.02 -5.22
CA GLY A 11 10.10 9.56 -4.07
C GLY A 11 8.69 9.00 -3.89
N ALA A 12 8.20 8.17 -4.82
CA ALA A 12 6.90 7.54 -4.68
C ALA A 12 6.90 6.45 -3.59
N VAL A 13 5.76 6.25 -2.96
CA VAL A 13 5.47 5.07 -2.14
C VAL A 13 4.56 4.18 -2.97
N TYR A 14 5.12 3.10 -3.49
CA TYR A 14 4.43 2.14 -4.35
C TYR A 14 3.91 0.96 -3.53
N GLY A 15 2.60 0.83 -3.42
CA GLY A 15 1.93 -0.29 -2.74
C GLY A 15 1.63 -1.42 -3.73
N LEU A 16 2.28 -2.56 -3.57
CA LEU A 16 2.00 -3.77 -4.35
C LEU A 16 0.93 -4.59 -3.67
N VAL A 17 -0.27 -4.57 -4.24
CA VAL A 17 -1.49 -5.21 -3.73
C VAL A 17 -1.71 -6.54 -4.42
N GLY A 18 -2.16 -7.54 -3.69
CA GLY A 18 -2.54 -8.84 -4.25
C GLY A 18 -2.71 -9.91 -3.19
N ASP A 19 -3.42 -10.96 -3.55
CA ASP A 19 -3.62 -12.13 -2.67
C ASP A 19 -2.30 -12.84 -2.34
N ASN A 20 -2.36 -13.75 -1.37
CA ASN A 20 -1.25 -14.66 -1.13
C ASN A 20 -1.03 -15.54 -2.36
N GLY A 21 0.23 -15.62 -2.81
CA GLY A 21 0.56 -16.34 -4.04
C GLY A 21 0.45 -15.53 -5.34
N ALA A 22 -0.06 -14.30 -5.33
CA ALA A 22 -0.18 -13.44 -6.52
C ALA A 22 1.17 -13.06 -7.17
N GLY A 23 2.31 -13.31 -6.49
CA GLY A 23 3.65 -13.03 -7.03
C GLY A 23 4.34 -11.81 -6.43
N LYS A 24 3.77 -11.17 -5.38
CA LYS A 24 4.34 -9.96 -4.74
C LYS A 24 5.78 -10.17 -4.28
N THR A 25 6.02 -11.17 -3.43
CA THR A 25 7.38 -11.52 -2.94
C THR A 25 8.33 -11.87 -4.08
N THR A 26 7.86 -12.57 -5.12
CA THR A 26 8.66 -12.89 -6.31
C THR A 26 9.10 -11.63 -7.03
N PHE A 27 8.19 -10.64 -7.20
CA PHE A 27 8.51 -9.35 -7.79
C PHE A 27 9.57 -8.60 -6.95
N LEU A 28 9.39 -8.53 -5.62
CA LEU A 28 10.34 -7.87 -4.74
C LEU A 28 11.71 -8.57 -4.72
N LYS A 29 11.76 -9.90 -4.78
CA LYS A 29 12.99 -10.69 -4.90
C LYS A 29 13.74 -10.42 -6.21
N LEU A 30 13.01 -10.21 -7.30
CA LEU A 30 13.58 -9.85 -8.60
C LEU A 30 14.23 -8.45 -8.54
N LEU A 31 13.53 -7.45 -8.00
CA LEU A 31 14.06 -6.10 -7.84
C LEU A 31 15.33 -6.07 -6.98
N SER A 32 15.30 -6.79 -5.85
CA SER A 32 16.42 -6.83 -4.91
C SER A 32 17.59 -7.71 -5.36
N GLY A 33 17.42 -8.51 -6.45
CA GLY A 33 18.47 -9.36 -7.00
C GLY A 33 18.60 -10.72 -6.34
N HIS A 34 17.64 -11.16 -5.53
CA HIS A 34 17.63 -12.51 -4.98
C HIS A 34 17.29 -13.56 -6.05
N ILE A 35 16.56 -13.17 -7.07
CA ILE A 35 16.26 -13.98 -8.26
C ILE A 35 16.41 -13.13 -9.52
N TYR A 36 16.47 -13.77 -10.66
CA TYR A 36 16.53 -13.12 -11.97
C TYR A 36 15.30 -13.48 -12.79
N ALA A 37 14.90 -12.57 -13.69
CA ALA A 37 13.86 -12.85 -14.65
C ALA A 37 14.36 -13.78 -15.74
N ASP A 38 13.51 -14.67 -16.22
CA ASP A 38 13.79 -15.54 -17.36
C ASP A 38 13.80 -14.71 -18.66
N GLU A 39 12.85 -13.77 -18.77
CA GLU A 39 12.66 -12.86 -19.91
C GLU A 39 12.25 -11.47 -19.42
N GLY A 40 12.40 -10.47 -20.30
CA GLY A 40 12.03 -9.08 -20.00
C GLY A 40 13.22 -8.22 -19.60
N GLU A 41 12.94 -6.97 -19.28
CA GLU A 41 13.93 -5.96 -18.95
C GLU A 41 13.68 -5.36 -17.58
N LEU A 42 14.74 -5.14 -16.83
CA LEU A 42 14.72 -4.38 -15.59
C LEU A 42 15.56 -3.11 -15.77
N THR A 43 14.96 -1.98 -15.44
CA THR A 43 15.67 -0.70 -15.33
C THR A 43 15.74 -0.28 -13.87
N LEU A 44 16.92 -0.05 -13.35
CA LEU A 44 17.11 0.45 -11.98
C LEU A 44 17.97 1.71 -12.02
N PHE A 45 17.43 2.83 -11.52
CA PHE A 45 18.05 4.16 -11.55
C PHE A 45 18.58 4.57 -12.95
N GLY A 46 17.83 4.21 -14.01
CA GLY A 46 18.17 4.49 -15.41
C GLY A 46 19.20 3.54 -16.03
N CYS A 47 19.65 2.52 -15.31
CA CYS A 47 20.58 1.51 -15.79
C CYS A 47 19.84 0.25 -16.26
N HIS A 48 20.24 -0.31 -17.39
CA HIS A 48 19.61 -1.47 -18.03
C HIS A 48 20.49 -2.70 -18.08
N SER A 49 21.84 -2.53 -18.11
CA SER A 49 22.73 -3.68 -18.17
C SER A 49 22.76 -4.40 -16.82
N ARG A 50 22.87 -5.74 -16.86
CA ARG A 50 22.93 -6.56 -15.63
C ARG A 50 24.04 -6.09 -14.68
N LYS A 51 25.22 -5.76 -15.23
CA LYS A 51 26.37 -5.29 -14.43
C LYS A 51 26.06 -3.96 -13.74
N ASP A 52 25.49 -3.01 -14.47
CA ASP A 52 25.19 -1.69 -13.90
C ASP A 52 24.07 -1.78 -12.88
N ILE A 53 23.04 -2.62 -13.11
CA ILE A 53 21.97 -2.89 -12.16
C ILE A 53 22.51 -3.45 -10.85
N GLU A 54 23.45 -4.39 -10.88
CA GLU A 54 24.09 -4.93 -9.67
C GLU A 54 24.83 -3.84 -8.88
N GLU A 55 25.47 -2.89 -9.57
CA GLU A 55 26.10 -1.76 -8.90
C GLU A 55 25.05 -0.82 -8.28
N GLN A 56 23.97 -0.53 -9.01
CA GLN A 56 22.87 0.32 -8.50
C GLN A 56 22.14 -0.29 -7.31
N ARG A 57 22.14 -1.62 -7.15
CA ARG A 57 21.56 -2.30 -5.98
C ARG A 57 22.24 -1.91 -4.67
N ARG A 58 23.45 -1.37 -4.69
CA ARG A 58 24.09 -0.80 -3.49
C ARG A 58 23.32 0.41 -2.93
N ARG A 59 22.55 1.08 -3.77
CA ARG A 59 21.66 2.21 -3.40
C ARG A 59 20.30 1.74 -2.94
N THR A 60 20.09 0.44 -2.77
CA THR A 60 18.85 -0.15 -2.31
C THR A 60 18.98 -0.74 -0.91
N GLY A 61 17.90 -0.62 -0.13
CA GLY A 61 17.72 -1.37 1.10
C GLY A 61 16.55 -2.33 0.93
N ALA A 62 16.66 -3.56 1.40
CA ALA A 62 15.58 -4.53 1.28
C ALA A 62 15.33 -5.27 2.58
N VAL A 63 14.04 -5.54 2.87
CA VAL A 63 13.57 -6.49 3.89
C VAL A 63 12.56 -7.39 3.21
N ILE A 64 12.95 -8.63 2.95
CA ILE A 64 12.11 -9.61 2.24
C ILE A 64 11.91 -10.82 3.13
N GLU A 65 10.65 -11.25 3.27
CA GLU A 65 10.18 -12.32 4.16
C GLU A 65 10.46 -12.01 5.64
N ALA A 66 11.70 -12.15 6.10
CA ALA A 66 12.08 -11.89 7.49
C ALA A 66 13.33 -11.02 7.59
N PRO A 67 13.42 -10.14 8.59
CA PRO A 67 14.63 -9.37 8.82
C PRO A 67 15.83 -10.26 9.09
N GLY A 68 16.88 -10.14 8.26
CA GLY A 68 18.12 -10.91 8.40
C GLY A 68 19.01 -10.34 9.50
N PHE A 69 18.93 -10.82 10.72
CA PHE A 69 19.82 -10.44 11.81
C PHE A 69 20.27 -11.64 12.63
N TYR A 70 21.35 -11.48 13.36
CA TYR A 70 21.91 -12.51 14.25
C TYR A 70 21.24 -12.41 15.63
N PRO A 71 20.40 -13.39 16.05
CA PRO A 71 19.59 -13.28 17.27
C PRO A 71 20.41 -13.21 18.56
N GLN A 72 21.62 -13.78 18.55
CA GLN A 72 22.45 -13.95 19.75
C GLN A 72 23.25 -12.71 20.14
N ILE A 73 23.45 -11.77 19.21
CA ILE A 73 24.19 -10.54 19.46
C ILE A 73 23.25 -9.35 19.66
N SER A 74 23.80 -8.23 20.15
CA SER A 74 23.02 -7.02 20.40
C SER A 74 22.57 -6.33 19.10
N VAL A 75 21.57 -5.46 19.23
CA VAL A 75 21.07 -4.59 18.15
C VAL A 75 22.22 -3.79 17.54
N GLU A 76 23.01 -3.11 18.37
CA GLU A 76 24.18 -2.33 17.94
C GLU A 76 25.18 -3.18 17.17
N LYS A 77 25.52 -4.38 17.67
CA LYS A 77 26.47 -5.28 16.99
C LYS A 77 25.97 -5.78 15.64
N ASN A 78 24.66 -6.03 15.52
CA ASN A 78 24.06 -6.37 14.23
C ASN A 78 24.22 -5.22 13.24
N LEU A 79 23.86 -4.00 13.63
CA LEU A 79 24.00 -2.84 12.75
C LEU A 79 25.44 -2.53 12.41
N GLU A 80 26.37 -2.66 13.35
CA GLU A 80 27.79 -2.50 13.08
C GLU A 80 28.31 -3.54 12.07
N TYR A 81 27.85 -4.80 12.16
CA TYR A 81 28.15 -5.83 11.17
C TYR A 81 27.70 -5.40 9.77
N TYR A 82 26.44 -4.97 9.62
CA TYR A 82 25.91 -4.54 8.32
C TYR A 82 26.53 -3.25 7.82
N ARG A 83 26.87 -2.33 8.72
CA ARG A 83 27.62 -1.11 8.37
C ARG A 83 28.96 -1.44 7.71
N ILE A 84 29.71 -2.35 8.33
CA ILE A 84 31.00 -2.81 7.79
C ILE A 84 30.80 -3.53 6.46
N LEU A 85 29.83 -4.45 6.38
CA LEU A 85 29.54 -5.23 5.17
C LEU A 85 29.19 -4.32 3.98
N LYS A 86 28.43 -3.23 4.23
CA LYS A 86 28.06 -2.25 3.20
C LYS A 86 29.16 -1.19 2.95
N GLY A 87 30.28 -1.23 3.68
CA GLY A 87 31.36 -0.26 3.51
C GLY A 87 31.03 1.15 3.98
N VAL A 88 30.03 1.32 4.87
CA VAL A 88 29.65 2.64 5.39
C VAL A 88 30.67 3.13 6.42
N PRO A 89 31.30 4.31 6.24
CA PRO A 89 32.32 4.80 7.14
C PRO A 89 31.73 5.33 8.45
N GLY A 90 32.51 5.22 9.54
CA GLY A 90 32.19 5.83 10.83
C GLY A 90 31.08 5.09 11.61
N LYS A 91 31.19 5.08 12.94
CA LYS A 91 30.20 4.42 13.82
C LYS A 91 28.92 5.24 14.02
N ARG A 92 28.96 6.53 13.71
CA ARG A 92 27.83 7.45 13.89
C ARG A 92 26.60 7.01 13.11
N ALA A 93 26.78 6.40 11.92
CA ALA A 93 25.69 5.88 11.11
C ALA A 93 24.81 4.84 11.85
N VAL A 94 25.40 4.08 12.80
CA VAL A 94 24.63 3.13 13.62
C VAL A 94 23.74 3.87 14.62
N ASP A 95 24.25 4.89 15.30
CA ASP A 95 23.47 5.66 16.27
C ASP A 95 22.35 6.43 15.55
N GLU A 96 22.63 7.07 14.42
CA GLU A 96 21.67 7.82 13.61
C GLU A 96 20.51 6.93 13.13
N VAL A 97 20.81 5.74 12.65
CA VAL A 97 19.75 4.83 12.19
C VAL A 97 18.96 4.24 13.35
N LEU A 98 19.58 4.01 14.52
CA LEU A 98 18.90 3.57 15.74
C LEU A 98 17.92 4.64 16.26
N GLU A 99 18.30 5.89 16.24
CA GLU A 99 17.41 7.02 16.57
C GLU A 99 16.25 7.10 15.59
N LEU A 100 16.54 6.99 14.29
CA LEU A 100 15.54 7.06 13.22
C LEU A 100 14.43 6.01 13.36
N VAL A 101 14.80 4.78 13.74
CA VAL A 101 13.84 3.68 13.92
C VAL A 101 13.32 3.52 15.36
N GLY A 102 13.73 4.39 16.30
CA GLY A 102 13.29 4.34 17.69
C GLY A 102 13.80 3.15 18.48
N LEU A 103 15.04 2.71 18.24
CA LEU A 103 15.71 1.63 18.96
C LEU A 103 16.97 2.05 19.73
N ALA A 104 17.24 3.34 19.88
CA ALA A 104 18.43 3.88 20.52
C ALA A 104 18.60 3.39 21.98
N ASP A 105 17.49 3.33 22.74
CA ASP A 105 17.45 2.86 24.14
C ASP A 105 17.58 1.32 24.25
N ARG A 106 17.48 0.61 23.14
CA ARG A 106 17.56 -0.87 23.05
C ARG A 106 18.85 -1.38 22.42
N LYS A 107 19.81 -0.51 22.10
CA LYS A 107 21.03 -0.86 21.35
C LYS A 107 21.85 -2.01 21.95
N LYS A 108 21.87 -2.15 23.28
CA LYS A 108 22.58 -3.21 23.98
C LYS A 108 21.78 -4.51 24.17
N LYS A 109 20.45 -4.50 23.88
CA LYS A 109 19.59 -5.67 24.01
C LYS A 109 19.92 -6.70 22.94
N ARG A 110 19.86 -8.00 23.28
CA ARG A 110 20.02 -9.08 22.30
C ARG A 110 18.79 -9.12 21.37
N CYS A 111 19.04 -9.38 20.09
CA CYS A 111 17.96 -9.33 19.10
C CYS A 111 16.89 -10.41 19.30
N ARG A 112 17.25 -11.57 19.87
CA ARG A 112 16.26 -12.61 20.24
C ARG A 112 15.21 -12.12 21.25
N ASP A 113 15.57 -11.18 22.12
CA ASP A 113 14.74 -10.68 23.20
C ASP A 113 13.87 -9.48 22.80
N LEU A 114 13.89 -9.08 21.52
CA LEU A 114 13.07 -8.02 20.96
C LEU A 114 11.63 -8.52 20.70
N SER A 115 10.65 -7.63 20.86
CA SER A 115 9.29 -7.86 20.37
C SER A 115 9.26 -7.94 18.84
N LEU A 116 8.17 -8.42 18.25
CA LEU A 116 8.03 -8.50 16.80
C LEU A 116 8.20 -7.12 16.14
N GLY A 117 7.53 -6.09 16.65
CA GLY A 117 7.67 -4.71 16.12
C GLY A 117 9.11 -4.17 16.24
N MET A 118 9.81 -4.47 17.33
CA MET A 118 11.23 -4.10 17.44
C MET A 118 12.11 -4.87 16.44
N LYS A 119 11.80 -6.13 16.14
CA LYS A 119 12.50 -6.92 15.10
C LYS A 119 12.27 -6.34 13.71
N GLN A 120 11.03 -5.93 13.40
CA GLN A 120 10.73 -5.24 12.15
C GLN A 120 11.49 -3.91 12.02
N ARG A 121 11.52 -3.11 13.09
CA ARG A 121 12.31 -1.87 13.10
C ARG A 121 13.81 -2.12 12.95
N LEU A 122 14.33 -3.18 13.53
CA LEU A 122 15.74 -3.59 13.32
C LEU A 122 15.99 -3.97 11.85
N GLY A 123 15.07 -4.69 11.22
CA GLY A 123 15.14 -5.00 9.79
C GLY A 123 15.18 -3.73 8.93
N LEU A 124 14.30 -2.77 9.24
CA LEU A 124 14.32 -1.46 8.59
C LEU A 124 15.62 -0.71 8.84
N ALA A 125 16.17 -0.74 10.07
CA ALA A 125 17.46 -0.14 10.39
C ALA A 125 18.59 -0.74 9.54
N ILE A 126 18.62 -2.06 9.38
CA ILE A 126 19.60 -2.77 8.52
C ILE A 126 19.44 -2.36 7.05
N ALA A 127 18.21 -2.23 6.58
CA ALA A 127 17.94 -1.78 5.21
C ALA A 127 18.38 -0.32 4.99
N LEU A 128 18.17 0.54 5.99
CA LEU A 128 18.47 1.98 5.96
C LEU A 128 19.96 2.31 6.15
N ILE A 129 20.77 1.40 6.72
CA ILE A 129 22.18 1.67 6.92
C ILE A 129 22.88 1.80 5.56
N GLY A 130 23.52 2.92 5.30
CA GLY A 130 24.06 3.25 3.99
C GLY A 130 23.16 4.16 3.15
N GLU A 131 22.12 4.74 3.75
CA GLU A 131 21.27 5.78 3.15
C GLU A 131 20.73 5.42 1.76
N PRO A 132 19.92 4.36 1.64
CA PRO A 132 19.42 3.92 0.35
C PRO A 132 18.48 4.96 -0.27
N GLU A 133 18.45 5.02 -1.61
CA GLU A 133 17.46 5.82 -2.36
C GLU A 133 16.19 5.04 -2.68
N LEU A 134 16.24 3.72 -2.57
CA LEU A 134 15.11 2.80 -2.75
C LEU A 134 15.02 1.82 -1.59
N LEU A 135 13.85 1.70 -0.98
CA LEU A 135 13.49 0.66 -0.01
C LEU A 135 12.54 -0.35 -0.64
N ILE A 136 12.84 -1.63 -0.48
CA ILE A 136 12.02 -2.75 -0.94
C ILE A 136 11.59 -3.54 0.31
N LEU A 137 10.27 -3.56 0.60
CA LEU A 137 9.73 -4.09 1.84
C LEU A 137 8.63 -5.12 1.57
N ASP A 138 8.83 -6.34 2.03
CA ASP A 138 7.83 -7.39 1.91
C ASP A 138 7.04 -7.49 3.21
N GLU A 139 5.73 -7.14 3.15
CA GLU A 139 4.78 -7.18 4.28
C GLU A 139 5.32 -6.53 5.58
N PRO A 140 5.83 -5.27 5.54
CA PRO A 140 6.59 -4.69 6.67
C PRO A 140 5.77 -4.46 7.94
N ILE A 141 4.44 -4.48 7.85
CA ILE A 141 3.50 -4.25 8.96
C ILE A 141 2.77 -5.51 9.42
N ASN A 142 3.01 -6.64 8.74
CA ASN A 142 2.30 -7.88 9.04
C ASN A 142 2.62 -8.40 10.45
N GLY A 143 1.57 -8.81 11.17
CA GLY A 143 1.67 -9.39 12.52
C GLY A 143 2.01 -8.38 13.63
N LEU A 144 1.99 -7.08 13.34
CA LEU A 144 2.16 -6.04 14.35
C LEU A 144 0.84 -5.74 15.07
N ASP A 145 0.95 -5.27 16.30
CA ASP A 145 -0.16 -4.65 17.00
C ASP A 145 -0.51 -3.27 16.41
N PRO A 146 -1.70 -2.71 16.68
CA PRO A 146 -2.12 -1.42 16.11
C PRO A 146 -1.13 -0.28 16.33
N SER A 147 -0.47 -0.23 17.49
CA SER A 147 0.53 0.81 17.78
C SER A 147 1.78 0.64 16.92
N GLY A 148 2.26 -0.59 16.75
CA GLY A 148 3.40 -0.92 15.89
C GLY A 148 3.15 -0.59 14.42
N ILE A 149 1.92 -0.84 13.92
CA ILE A 149 1.51 -0.47 12.57
C ILE A 149 1.63 1.04 12.37
N ILE A 150 1.05 1.84 13.28
CA ILE A 150 1.10 3.31 13.21
C ILE A 150 2.55 3.81 13.21
N GLU A 151 3.40 3.25 14.07
CA GLU A 151 4.80 3.67 14.18
C GLU A 151 5.61 3.36 12.91
N ILE A 152 5.46 2.16 12.33
CA ILE A 152 6.12 1.81 11.06
C ILE A 152 5.61 2.68 9.92
N ARG A 153 4.30 2.88 9.82
CA ARG A 153 3.69 3.75 8.82
C ARG A 153 4.24 5.17 8.89
N ASN A 154 4.26 5.78 10.08
CA ASN A 154 4.79 7.12 10.28
C ASN A 154 6.28 7.20 9.92
N LEU A 155 7.06 6.16 10.23
CA LEU A 155 8.46 6.07 9.83
C LEU A 155 8.59 6.06 8.30
N LEU A 156 7.85 5.21 7.61
CA LEU A 156 7.89 5.11 6.14
C LEU A 156 7.46 6.42 5.46
N GLN A 157 6.40 7.07 5.97
CA GLN A 157 5.96 8.39 5.48
C GLN A 157 7.08 9.44 5.65
N ARG A 158 7.74 9.48 6.80
CA ARG A 158 8.84 10.39 7.06
C ARG A 158 10.03 10.14 6.12
N LEU A 159 10.39 8.88 5.89
CA LEU A 159 11.46 8.50 4.97
C LEU A 159 11.18 8.95 3.54
N SER A 160 9.95 8.76 3.06
CA SER A 160 9.56 9.20 1.72
C SER A 160 9.53 10.72 1.61
N ARG A 161 8.84 11.42 2.53
CA ARG A 161 8.61 12.87 2.44
C ARG A 161 9.83 13.71 2.76
N GLU A 162 10.56 13.37 3.83
CA GLU A 162 11.68 14.19 4.32
C GLU A 162 13.02 13.81 3.69
N LYS A 163 13.22 12.51 3.41
CA LYS A 163 14.47 11.99 2.83
C LYS A 163 14.36 11.64 1.34
N ASN A 164 13.19 11.83 0.73
CA ASN A 164 12.93 11.53 -0.68
C ASN A 164 13.30 10.09 -1.08
N ILE A 165 13.16 9.14 -0.15
CA ILE A 165 13.40 7.72 -0.40
C ILE A 165 12.19 7.15 -1.15
N THR A 166 12.45 6.49 -2.27
CA THR A 166 11.43 5.71 -2.97
C THR A 166 11.16 4.44 -2.19
N ILE A 167 9.90 4.08 -1.99
CA ILE A 167 9.52 2.90 -1.22
C ILE A 167 8.65 2.01 -2.10
N ILE A 168 9.01 0.74 -2.23
CA ILE A 168 8.16 -0.29 -2.83
C ILE A 168 7.84 -1.28 -1.71
N LEU A 169 6.56 -1.44 -1.39
CA LEU A 169 6.15 -2.38 -0.36
C LEU A 169 4.98 -3.23 -0.82
N SER A 170 5.00 -4.50 -0.39
CA SER A 170 3.84 -5.38 -0.50
C SER A 170 2.98 -5.28 0.75
N SER A 171 1.67 -5.40 0.59
CA SER A 171 0.75 -5.65 1.69
C SER A 171 -0.52 -6.35 1.19
N HIS A 172 -1.14 -7.11 2.09
CA HIS A 172 -2.48 -7.62 1.93
C HIS A 172 -3.49 -6.82 2.79
N ILE A 173 -3.01 -5.86 3.60
CA ILE A 173 -3.84 -4.97 4.43
C ILE A 173 -4.03 -3.66 3.67
N LEU A 174 -5.11 -3.57 2.91
CA LEU A 174 -5.39 -2.46 2.00
C LEU A 174 -5.61 -1.13 2.73
N THR A 175 -6.29 -1.15 3.87
CA THR A 175 -6.55 0.03 4.70
C THR A 175 -5.27 0.73 5.19
N GLU A 176 -4.18 0.00 5.38
CA GLU A 176 -2.89 0.57 5.75
C GLU A 176 -2.16 1.16 4.54
N LEU A 177 -2.30 0.52 3.37
CA LEU A 177 -1.77 1.08 2.13
C LEU A 177 -2.45 2.37 1.72
N GLU A 178 -3.76 2.51 1.92
CA GLU A 178 -4.51 3.75 1.66
C GLU A 178 -3.91 4.97 2.37
N GLN A 179 -3.34 4.75 3.55
CA GLN A 179 -2.74 5.81 4.35
C GLN A 179 -1.28 6.11 4.00
N LEU A 180 -0.63 5.26 3.20
CA LEU A 180 0.81 5.32 2.94
C LEU A 180 1.15 5.48 1.46
N ALA A 181 0.52 4.69 0.59
CA ALA A 181 0.90 4.60 -0.81
C ALA A 181 0.44 5.81 -1.62
N THR A 182 1.28 6.22 -2.57
CA THR A 182 0.98 7.25 -3.57
C THR A 182 0.62 6.64 -4.93
N VAL A 183 1.02 5.39 -5.15
CA VAL A 183 0.73 4.61 -6.36
C VAL A 183 0.45 3.18 -5.93
N TYR A 184 -0.50 2.54 -6.57
CA TYR A 184 -0.87 1.13 -6.35
C TYR A 184 -0.60 0.32 -7.60
N GLY A 185 -0.10 -0.90 -7.42
CA GLY A 185 -0.03 -1.94 -8.44
C GLY A 185 -0.82 -3.16 -7.97
N PHE A 186 -1.89 -3.48 -8.67
CA PHE A 186 -2.73 -4.63 -8.37
C PHE A 186 -2.23 -5.87 -9.11
N LEU A 187 -1.75 -6.85 -8.35
CA LEU A 187 -1.20 -8.09 -8.89
C LEU A 187 -2.17 -9.24 -8.67
N THR A 188 -2.54 -9.94 -9.73
CA THR A 188 -3.44 -11.11 -9.70
C THR A 188 -2.85 -12.21 -10.57
N ASP A 189 -2.69 -13.42 -10.02
CA ASP A 189 -2.18 -14.60 -10.72
C ASP A 189 -0.88 -14.34 -11.51
N GLY A 190 0.03 -13.57 -10.92
CA GLY A 190 1.32 -13.25 -11.52
C GLY A 190 1.27 -12.17 -12.60
N LYS A 191 0.13 -11.51 -12.82
CA LYS A 191 -0.05 -10.43 -13.79
C LYS A 191 -0.40 -9.12 -13.09
N LEU A 192 0.06 -8.00 -13.65
CA LEU A 192 -0.38 -6.69 -13.22
C LEU A 192 -1.75 -6.42 -13.85
N ALA A 193 -2.79 -6.39 -13.01
CA ALA A 193 -4.14 -6.05 -13.46
C ALA A 193 -4.28 -4.56 -13.75
N GLU A 194 -3.73 -3.71 -12.88
CA GLU A 194 -3.73 -2.26 -13.04
C GLU A 194 -2.61 -1.61 -12.22
N GLN A 195 -2.09 -0.48 -12.72
CA GLN A 195 -1.28 0.47 -11.96
C GLN A 195 -1.98 1.81 -11.95
N ILE A 196 -2.22 2.39 -10.78
CA ILE A 196 -3.03 3.59 -10.60
C ILE A 196 -2.50 4.44 -9.45
N THR A 197 -2.62 5.76 -9.52
CA THR A 197 -2.25 6.67 -8.44
C THR A 197 -3.32 6.73 -7.35
N ALA A 198 -2.93 7.20 -6.16
CA ALA A 198 -3.87 7.40 -5.06
C ALA A 198 -4.92 8.49 -5.38
N GLU A 199 -4.55 9.49 -6.19
CA GLU A 199 -5.46 10.53 -6.68
C GLU A 199 -6.52 9.94 -7.62
N GLU A 200 -6.09 9.16 -8.62
CA GLU A 200 -7.00 8.50 -9.57
C GLU A 200 -7.95 7.51 -8.88
N ILE A 201 -7.47 6.78 -7.85
CA ILE A 201 -8.34 5.92 -7.04
C ILE A 201 -9.40 6.74 -6.31
N LYS A 202 -9.02 7.88 -5.71
CA LYS A 202 -10.01 8.75 -5.04
C LYS A 202 -11.07 9.27 -5.99
N GLU A 203 -10.72 9.55 -7.24
CA GLU A 203 -11.66 9.95 -8.29
C GLU A 203 -12.58 8.79 -8.69
N LYS A 204 -12.02 7.58 -8.87
CA LYS A 204 -12.80 6.37 -9.20
C LYS A 204 -13.62 5.85 -8.01
N CYS A 205 -13.09 5.95 -6.79
CA CYS A 205 -13.77 5.60 -5.55
C CYS A 205 -14.63 6.77 -5.04
N SER A 206 -15.48 7.29 -5.90
CA SER A 206 -16.36 8.39 -5.57
C SER A 206 -17.35 8.04 -4.45
N ASP A 207 -17.74 9.06 -3.70
CA ASP A 207 -18.83 8.95 -2.72
C ASP A 207 -20.10 8.47 -3.39
N TYR A 208 -20.83 7.57 -2.76
CA TYR A 208 -22.16 7.18 -3.16
C TYR A 208 -23.12 7.19 -1.97
N ILE A 209 -24.40 7.37 -2.26
CA ILE A 209 -25.46 7.18 -1.26
C ILE A 209 -26.10 5.83 -1.53
N GLU A 210 -26.04 4.96 -0.52
CA GLU A 210 -26.78 3.72 -0.48
C GLU A 210 -28.15 3.98 0.11
N ILE A 211 -29.20 3.71 -0.65
CA ILE A 211 -30.57 3.88 -0.19
C ILE A 211 -31.40 2.62 -0.47
N ASN A 212 -32.16 2.21 0.54
CA ASN A 212 -33.12 1.12 0.41
C ASN A 212 -34.51 1.65 0.73
N VAL A 213 -35.41 1.64 -0.26
CA VAL A 213 -36.75 2.19 -0.18
C VAL A 213 -37.81 1.14 -0.52
N SER A 214 -39.03 1.35 -0.07
CA SER A 214 -40.17 0.44 -0.32
C SER A 214 -40.49 0.24 -1.81
N GLU A 215 -40.29 1.28 -2.64
CA GLU A 215 -40.62 1.32 -4.07
C GLU A 215 -39.41 1.82 -4.90
N PRO A 216 -38.35 0.99 -5.13
CA PRO A 216 -37.13 1.46 -5.78
C PRO A 216 -37.30 2.03 -7.18
N GLU A 217 -38.12 1.40 -8.02
CA GLU A 217 -38.40 1.85 -9.40
C GLU A 217 -39.10 3.22 -9.44
N ARG A 218 -40.02 3.43 -8.54
CA ARG A 218 -40.70 4.73 -8.41
C ARG A 218 -39.76 5.79 -7.84
N TYR A 219 -38.90 5.41 -6.89
CA TYR A 219 -37.93 6.33 -6.32
C TYR A 219 -36.92 6.81 -7.36
N THR A 220 -36.40 5.93 -8.20
CA THR A 220 -35.45 6.31 -9.28
C THR A 220 -36.11 7.24 -10.30
N ALA A 221 -37.34 6.97 -10.71
CA ALA A 221 -38.07 7.84 -11.62
C ALA A 221 -38.28 9.27 -11.05
N VAL A 222 -38.57 9.39 -9.75
CA VAL A 222 -38.72 10.69 -9.08
C VAL A 222 -37.35 11.37 -8.87
N LEU A 223 -36.30 10.58 -8.60
CA LEU A 223 -34.90 11.04 -8.48
C LEU A 223 -34.46 11.71 -9.78
N GLU A 224 -34.59 11.04 -10.91
CA GLU A 224 -34.29 11.56 -12.24
C GLU A 224 -35.03 12.90 -12.52
N LYS A 225 -36.33 12.92 -12.26
CA LYS A 225 -37.16 14.09 -12.51
C LYS A 225 -36.81 15.29 -11.64
N LYS A 226 -36.46 15.07 -10.34
CA LYS A 226 -36.22 16.16 -9.40
C LYS A 226 -34.78 16.66 -9.41
N PHE A 227 -33.80 15.77 -9.54
CA PHE A 227 -32.38 16.12 -9.48
C PHE A 227 -31.68 16.08 -10.83
N HIS A 228 -32.40 15.73 -11.90
CA HIS A 228 -31.84 15.63 -13.26
C HIS A 228 -30.58 14.80 -13.33
N THR A 229 -30.56 13.67 -12.61
CA THR A 229 -29.42 12.77 -12.53
C THR A 229 -29.79 11.35 -12.93
N GLU A 230 -28.93 10.73 -13.76
CA GLU A 230 -28.99 9.32 -14.12
C GLU A 230 -27.82 8.55 -13.47
N SER A 231 -27.05 9.25 -12.59
CA SER A 231 -25.87 8.67 -11.92
C SER A 231 -26.28 7.79 -10.74
N TYR A 232 -27.00 6.70 -11.01
CA TYR A 232 -27.34 5.70 -10.00
C TYR A 232 -27.30 4.28 -10.59
N LYS A 233 -27.19 3.30 -9.71
CA LYS A 233 -27.28 1.85 -10.05
C LYS A 233 -28.28 1.20 -9.11
N VAL A 234 -29.16 0.35 -9.64
CA VAL A 234 -30.05 -0.50 -8.84
C VAL A 234 -29.44 -1.88 -8.77
N LEU A 235 -29.14 -2.35 -7.56
CA LEU A 235 -28.54 -3.64 -7.33
C LEU A 235 -29.59 -4.78 -7.38
N PRO A 236 -29.19 -6.06 -7.51
CA PRO A 236 -30.10 -7.20 -7.56
C PRO A 236 -31.00 -7.34 -6.32
N ASP A 237 -30.54 -6.88 -5.16
CA ASP A 237 -31.27 -6.84 -3.88
C ASP A 237 -32.19 -5.61 -3.76
N LYS A 238 -32.35 -4.83 -4.86
CA LYS A 238 -33.12 -3.59 -4.95
C LYS A 238 -32.56 -2.39 -4.18
N THR A 239 -31.35 -2.49 -3.65
CA THR A 239 -30.63 -1.34 -3.09
C THR A 239 -30.23 -0.37 -4.21
N ILE A 240 -30.40 0.91 -4.01
CA ILE A 240 -30.02 1.95 -4.96
C ILE A 240 -28.73 2.60 -4.50
N HIS A 241 -27.71 2.61 -5.36
CA HIS A 241 -26.48 3.38 -5.19
C HIS A 241 -26.53 4.62 -6.05
N ILE A 242 -26.59 5.80 -5.42
CA ILE A 242 -26.52 7.09 -6.12
C ILE A 242 -25.07 7.53 -6.13
N VAL A 243 -24.44 7.48 -7.29
CA VAL A 243 -23.01 7.76 -7.49
C VAL A 243 -22.79 9.26 -7.65
N ASN A 244 -21.72 9.81 -7.07
CA ASN A 244 -21.41 11.24 -7.11
C ASN A 244 -22.60 12.13 -6.68
N PRO A 245 -23.16 11.93 -5.45
CA PRO A 245 -24.37 12.62 -5.04
C PRO A 245 -24.16 14.14 -5.01
N MET A 246 -24.98 14.87 -5.78
CA MET A 246 -24.92 16.33 -5.87
C MET A 246 -25.52 17.03 -4.66
N MET A 247 -26.36 16.34 -3.89
CA MET A 247 -27.12 16.88 -2.77
C MET A 247 -26.68 16.26 -1.45
N ASP A 248 -27.05 16.90 -0.34
CA ASP A 248 -26.89 16.30 0.98
C ASP A 248 -27.82 15.08 1.16
N ILE A 249 -27.44 14.19 2.07
CA ILE A 249 -28.18 12.96 2.35
C ILE A 249 -29.64 13.22 2.75
N GLY A 250 -29.91 14.38 3.41
CA GLY A 250 -31.25 14.80 3.81
C GLY A 250 -32.16 15.13 2.61
N ALA A 251 -31.59 15.57 1.47
CA ALA A 251 -32.39 15.84 0.27
C ALA A 251 -32.96 14.54 -0.31
N TYR A 252 -32.20 13.47 -0.29
CA TYR A 252 -32.62 12.14 -0.74
C TYR A 252 -33.67 11.53 0.19
N SER A 253 -33.54 11.74 1.51
CA SER A 253 -34.54 11.35 2.50
C SER A 253 -35.85 12.11 2.29
N ARG A 254 -35.77 13.43 2.11
CA ARG A 254 -36.98 14.25 1.84
C ARG A 254 -37.69 13.81 0.57
N LEU A 255 -36.94 13.46 -0.48
CA LEU A 255 -37.52 12.95 -1.73
C LEU A 255 -38.41 11.73 -1.51
N ALA A 256 -37.95 10.75 -0.72
CA ALA A 256 -38.75 9.58 -0.38
C ALA A 256 -40.00 9.95 0.44
N SER A 257 -39.84 10.77 1.47
CA SER A 257 -40.91 11.17 2.37
C SER A 257 -42.02 11.97 1.64
N GLU A 258 -41.65 12.90 0.77
CA GLU A 258 -42.60 13.70 -0.05
C GLU A 258 -43.42 12.80 -0.99
N ASN A 259 -42.84 11.66 -1.40
CA ASN A 259 -43.50 10.69 -2.27
C ASN A 259 -44.12 9.50 -1.52
N ARG A 260 -44.20 9.57 -0.19
CA ARG A 260 -44.78 8.54 0.70
C ARG A 260 -44.10 7.17 0.53
N MET A 261 -42.81 7.16 0.41
CA MET A 261 -41.98 5.94 0.36
C MET A 261 -41.23 5.79 1.68
N ASP A 262 -41.25 4.59 2.24
CA ASP A 262 -40.52 4.26 3.45
C ASP A 262 -39.04 3.95 3.12
N ILE A 263 -38.14 4.48 3.96
CA ILE A 263 -36.72 4.24 3.87
C ILE A 263 -36.34 3.28 4.98
N SER A 264 -35.76 2.13 4.62
CA SER A 264 -35.20 1.15 5.57
C SER A 264 -33.71 1.38 5.82
N ARG A 265 -33.00 1.96 4.85
CA ARG A 265 -31.58 2.31 4.94
C ARG A 265 -31.26 3.54 4.12
N LEU A 266 -30.45 4.43 4.68
CA LEU A 266 -29.92 5.60 3.99
C LEU A 266 -28.56 5.94 4.59
N GLU A 267 -27.50 5.74 3.82
CA GLU A 267 -26.12 5.90 4.27
C GLU A 267 -25.25 6.49 3.15
N ARG A 268 -24.39 7.46 3.49
CA ARG A 268 -23.35 7.92 2.58
C ARG A 268 -22.13 7.05 2.77
N ARG A 269 -21.65 6.44 1.70
CA ARG A 269 -20.49 5.58 1.68
C ARG A 269 -19.47 6.06 0.68
N GLN A 270 -18.24 5.68 0.91
CA GLN A 270 -17.15 5.82 -0.03
C GLN A 270 -16.70 4.41 -0.43
N VAL A 271 -16.45 4.22 -1.72
CA VAL A 271 -15.85 2.96 -2.20
C VAL A 271 -14.47 2.81 -1.56
N THR A 272 -14.24 1.71 -0.88
CA THR A 272 -12.94 1.43 -0.27
C THR A 272 -11.97 0.85 -1.31
N LEU A 273 -10.66 0.96 -1.04
CA LEU A 273 -9.63 0.32 -1.86
C LEU A 273 -9.86 -1.20 -1.97
N GLU A 274 -10.41 -1.80 -0.91
CA GLU A 274 -10.75 -3.23 -0.87
C GLU A 274 -11.88 -3.58 -1.84
N GLU A 275 -12.95 -2.78 -1.85
CA GLU A 275 -14.07 -2.94 -2.80
C GLU A 275 -13.60 -2.73 -4.24
N TYR A 276 -12.72 -1.74 -4.47
CA TYR A 276 -12.11 -1.50 -5.77
C TYR A 276 -11.26 -2.70 -6.24
N TYR A 277 -10.40 -3.23 -5.36
CA TYR A 277 -9.60 -4.40 -5.67
C TYR A 277 -10.44 -5.64 -5.98
N MET A 278 -11.50 -5.87 -5.21
CA MET A 278 -12.44 -6.99 -5.44
C MET A 278 -13.17 -6.85 -6.78
N ASP A 279 -13.51 -5.63 -7.19
CA ASP A 279 -14.12 -5.39 -8.50
C ASP A 279 -13.15 -5.67 -9.65
N LEU A 280 -11.90 -5.20 -9.54
CA LEU A 280 -10.84 -5.50 -10.51
C LEU A 280 -10.65 -7.01 -10.68
N LYS A 281 -10.65 -7.75 -9.58
CA LYS A 281 -10.50 -9.20 -9.58
C LYS A 281 -11.68 -9.92 -10.26
N ASN A 282 -12.87 -9.35 -10.16
CA ASN A 282 -14.11 -9.89 -10.77
C ASN A 282 -14.33 -9.40 -12.21
N GLY A 283 -13.35 -8.78 -12.85
CA GLY A 283 -13.39 -8.32 -14.24
C GLY A 283 -13.77 -6.86 -14.44
N GLY A 284 -13.69 -6.02 -13.39
CA GLY A 284 -13.68 -4.56 -13.46
C GLY A 284 -14.93 -3.93 -14.07
N ARG A 285 -16.12 -4.40 -13.71
CA ARG A 285 -17.38 -3.91 -14.32
C ARG A 285 -18.17 -2.92 -13.46
N LYS A 286 -17.78 -2.73 -12.21
CA LYS A 286 -18.59 -1.99 -11.24
C LYS A 286 -18.14 -0.53 -11.07
N TYR A 287 -16.85 -0.27 -11.18
CA TYR A 287 -16.24 1.05 -10.96
C TYR A 287 -15.41 1.56 -12.16
N ALA A 288 -15.49 0.87 -13.29
CA ALA A 288 -14.84 1.26 -14.55
C ALA A 288 -15.64 2.33 -15.28
#